data_e49832af759736988c0ca84cabfd8d70
#
_entry.id   e49832af759736988c0ca84cabfd8d70
#
_cell.length_a   1.000
_cell.length_b   1.000
_cell.length_c   1.000
_cell.angle_alpha   90.00
_cell.angle_beta   90.00
_cell.angle_gamma   90.00
#
_symmetry.space_group_name_H-M   'P 1'
#
loop_
_entity.id
_entity.type
_entity.pdbx_description
1 polymer ?
#
loop_
_entity_poly.entity_id
_entity_poly.type
_entity_poly.pdbx_seq_one_letter_code
_entity_poly.pdbx_strand_id
1 'polypeptide(L)'
;MDAGSAIGQTACFTHADPTLMRLYRLLLVALLLALTGLSALHAQGADASPYIVVVPVPDTSAAQRSDAFAIALGQVLTRVAGGQDLRSKSGYADALQGAGAMVQKFQYQRVPGGMSLEVNFEPGAVKRLVAKLGVPAASAKPPVLLLVRGSDGVLFDQSALTRLAAVATARGTSVAYPQADEAVDTGKVAAGDPAALAAINQRYHTGLVLVGSMHDGRAQWTFVSGGKAQQWSAQGSTEDALLADAGRALVQRVGKQLNVVGASVSEGKFWVGGLHSALDYANLLSTLRADPAVRRVATLGGQDDGVLLSVQAALPLDGLAASLAAGGRLLVESQPHAGADVTLRWAQ
;
A
#
# COMPACT_ATOMS: atom_id res chain seq x y z
N MET A 1 -22.26 -7.86 102.36
CA MET A 1 -23.52 -7.88 101.59
C MET A 1 -23.23 -7.43 100.24
N ASP A 2 -23.33 -8.39 99.35
CA ASP A 2 -23.70 -8.39 97.96
C ASP A 2 -22.70 -7.79 96.95
N ALA A 3 -22.03 -8.67 96.29
CA ALA A 3 -22.34 -9.52 95.08
C ALA A 3 -22.69 -8.64 93.85
N GLY A 4 -21.90 -8.81 92.86
CA GLY A 4 -22.21 -8.19 91.54
C GLY A 4 -21.20 -8.58 90.46
N SER A 5 -21.33 -9.70 90.05
CA SER A 5 -21.18 -10.31 88.66
C SER A 5 -20.33 -9.60 87.67
N ALA A 6 -19.21 -10.25 87.29
CA ALA A 6 -18.42 -10.03 86.08
C ALA A 6 -19.06 -10.77 84.92
N ILE A 7 -19.30 -10.07 83.80
CA ILE A 7 -19.66 -10.68 82.53
C ILE A 7 -18.42 -10.61 81.61
N GLY A 8 -17.80 -11.75 81.39
CA GLY A 8 -16.74 -11.91 80.43
C GLY A 8 -17.30 -11.96 78.98
N GLN A 9 -16.80 -11.08 78.14
CA GLN A 9 -17.01 -11.21 76.69
C GLN A 9 -15.86 -12.03 76.07
N THR A 10 -16.20 -13.27 75.71
CA THR A 10 -15.34 -14.14 74.94
C THR A 10 -15.34 -13.71 73.48
N ALA A 11 -14.23 -13.18 72.99
CA ALA A 11 -14.02 -12.90 71.59
C ALA A 11 -13.91 -14.21 70.83
N CYS A 12 -14.89 -14.54 69.98
CA CYS A 12 -14.82 -15.56 69.00
C CYS A 12 -13.80 -15.22 67.91
N PHE A 13 -12.65 -15.84 67.93
CA PHE A 13 -11.75 -15.87 66.80
C PHE A 13 -12.35 -16.84 65.75
N THR A 14 -12.92 -16.27 64.69
CA THR A 14 -13.32 -17.04 63.51
C THR A 14 -12.06 -17.60 62.82
N HIS A 15 -11.95 -18.89 62.85
CA HIS A 15 -10.94 -19.63 62.08
C HIS A 15 -11.16 -19.35 60.56
N ALA A 16 -10.27 -18.60 59.98
CA ALA A 16 -10.25 -18.41 58.53
C ALA A 16 -9.79 -19.73 57.90
N ASP A 17 -10.66 -20.35 57.11
CA ASP A 17 -10.42 -21.61 56.40
C ASP A 17 -9.20 -21.47 55.46
N PRO A 18 -8.15 -22.29 55.66
CA PRO A 18 -6.92 -22.23 54.83
C PRO A 18 -7.19 -22.50 53.33
N THR A 19 -8.31 -23.12 53.02
CA THR A 19 -8.75 -23.40 51.66
C THR A 19 -9.23 -22.13 50.92
N LEU A 20 -9.94 -21.24 51.60
CA LEU A 20 -10.39 -19.96 51.05
C LEU A 20 -9.19 -19.03 50.75
N MET A 21 -8.17 -19.06 51.60
CA MET A 21 -6.95 -18.23 51.39
C MET A 21 -6.10 -18.74 50.22
N ARG A 22 -6.10 -20.04 49.94
CA ARG A 22 -5.45 -20.63 48.75
C ARG A 22 -6.20 -20.29 47.47
N LEU A 23 -7.53 -20.35 47.48
CA LEU A 23 -8.37 -19.95 46.33
C LEU A 23 -8.19 -18.46 45.96
N TYR A 24 -8.13 -17.58 46.97
CA TYR A 24 -7.93 -16.16 46.76
C TYR A 24 -6.54 -15.84 46.18
N ARG A 25 -5.49 -16.53 46.63
CA ARG A 25 -4.13 -16.42 46.04
C ARG A 25 -4.05 -16.92 44.61
N LEU A 26 -4.73 -18.02 44.29
CA LEU A 26 -4.80 -18.53 42.91
C LEU A 26 -5.57 -17.60 41.98
N LEU A 27 -6.66 -16.98 42.43
CA LEU A 27 -7.43 -15.98 41.70
C LEU A 27 -6.63 -14.69 41.48
N LEU A 28 -5.84 -14.25 42.47
CA LEU A 28 -4.98 -13.06 42.35
C LEU A 28 -3.83 -13.29 41.35
N VAL A 29 -3.23 -14.48 41.37
CA VAL A 29 -2.17 -14.83 40.39
C VAL A 29 -2.74 -14.97 38.98
N ALA A 30 -3.93 -15.54 38.80
CA ALA A 30 -4.61 -15.63 37.50
C ALA A 30 -5.01 -14.26 36.97
N LEU A 31 -5.43 -13.34 37.82
CA LEU A 31 -5.75 -11.96 37.46
C LEU A 31 -4.49 -11.17 37.07
N LEU A 32 -3.36 -11.37 37.77
CA LEU A 32 -2.08 -10.74 37.42
C LEU A 32 -1.54 -11.25 36.07
N LEU A 33 -1.68 -12.56 35.80
CA LEU A 33 -1.31 -13.16 34.52
C LEU A 33 -2.20 -12.69 33.37
N ALA A 34 -3.48 -12.44 33.62
CA ALA A 34 -4.40 -11.88 32.62
C ALA A 34 -4.08 -10.41 32.30
N LEU A 35 -3.59 -9.60 33.26
CA LEU A 35 -3.19 -8.21 33.01
C LEU A 35 -1.88 -8.09 32.23
N THR A 36 -0.97 -9.05 32.29
CA THR A 36 0.27 -9.03 31.52
C THR A 36 0.07 -9.49 30.06
N GLY A 37 -1.02 -10.19 29.75
CA GLY A 37 -1.38 -10.62 28.39
C GLY A 37 -2.00 -9.52 27.51
N LEU A 38 -2.46 -8.39 28.07
CA LEU A 38 -3.14 -7.33 27.29
C LEU A 38 -2.21 -6.30 26.66
N SER A 39 -0.92 -6.36 26.93
CA SER A 39 0.03 -5.39 26.37
C SER A 39 0.60 -5.75 24.99
N ALA A 40 0.21 -6.88 24.39
CA ALA A 40 0.75 -7.35 23.11
C ALA A 40 -0.12 -7.04 21.88
N LEU A 41 -1.25 -6.32 22.03
CA LEU A 41 -2.20 -6.08 20.94
C LEU A 41 -2.14 -4.67 20.33
N HIS A 42 -1.01 -3.98 20.36
CA HIS A 42 -0.88 -2.68 19.68
C HIS A 42 0.32 -2.61 18.74
N ALA A 43 0.63 -3.70 18.05
CA ALA A 43 1.42 -3.67 16.83
C ALA A 43 0.47 -3.81 15.62
N GLN A 44 -0.60 -3.00 15.56
CA GLN A 44 -1.23 -2.70 14.28
C GLN A 44 -0.19 -1.91 13.50
N GLY A 45 0.38 -2.54 12.45
CA GLY A 45 1.19 -1.86 11.47
C GLY A 45 0.36 -0.71 10.90
N ALA A 46 0.49 0.47 11.50
CA ALA A 46 0.14 1.70 10.83
C ALA A 46 0.89 1.65 9.50
N ASP A 47 0.18 1.78 8.39
CA ASP A 47 0.78 1.96 7.08
C ASP A 47 1.84 3.05 7.23
N ALA A 48 3.12 2.61 7.27
CA ALA A 48 4.21 3.52 7.54
C ALA A 48 4.24 4.49 6.37
N SER A 49 3.82 5.73 6.62
CA SER A 49 3.83 6.80 5.61
C SER A 49 5.14 6.74 4.84
N PRO A 50 5.13 6.75 3.49
CA PRO A 50 6.35 6.67 2.70
C PRO A 50 7.34 7.80 3.00
N TYR A 51 6.88 8.83 3.73
CA TYR A 51 7.64 10.01 4.14
C TYR A 51 8.30 9.87 5.51
N ILE A 52 8.10 8.76 6.22
CA ILE A 52 8.72 8.47 7.53
C ILE A 52 9.80 7.41 7.35
N VAL A 53 11.00 7.71 7.88
CA VAL A 53 12.16 6.81 7.82
C VAL A 53 12.88 6.82 9.16
N VAL A 54 13.35 5.66 9.59
CA VAL A 54 14.20 5.49 10.75
C VAL A 54 15.63 5.18 10.28
N VAL A 55 16.59 5.99 10.71
CA VAL A 55 18.02 5.86 10.36
C VAL A 55 18.83 5.66 11.63
N PRO A 56 19.73 4.67 11.70
CA PRO A 56 20.65 4.54 12.83
C PRO A 56 21.60 5.73 12.86
N VAL A 57 21.88 6.24 14.07
CA VAL A 57 22.82 7.35 14.31
C VAL A 57 23.72 7.01 15.47
N PRO A 58 25.03 7.38 15.41
CA PRO A 58 25.95 7.10 16.49
C PRO A 58 25.74 8.03 17.70
N ASP A 59 25.34 9.29 17.45
CA ASP A 59 25.12 10.31 18.48
C ASP A 59 24.09 11.35 18.04
N THR A 60 23.84 12.36 18.90
CA THR A 60 22.87 13.43 18.65
C THR A 60 23.48 14.72 18.10
N SER A 61 24.74 14.70 17.66
CA SER A 61 25.42 15.86 17.12
C SER A 61 24.73 16.45 15.88
N ALA A 62 24.94 17.73 15.63
CA ALA A 62 24.33 18.41 14.50
C ALA A 62 24.82 17.81 13.15
N ALA A 63 26.08 17.38 13.09
CA ALA A 63 26.65 16.76 11.90
C ALA A 63 25.98 15.43 11.61
N GLN A 64 25.92 14.51 12.60
CA GLN A 64 25.27 13.21 12.45
C GLN A 64 23.77 13.32 12.12
N ARG A 65 23.10 14.32 12.68
CA ARG A 65 21.70 14.60 12.34
C ARG A 65 21.54 15.04 10.89
N SER A 66 22.44 15.91 10.38
CA SER A 66 22.40 16.34 8.98
C SER A 66 22.64 15.18 8.02
N ASP A 67 23.60 14.32 8.31
CA ASP A 67 23.89 13.10 7.53
C ASP A 67 22.68 12.13 7.54
N ALA A 68 22.06 11.95 8.71
CA ALA A 68 20.88 11.12 8.85
C ALA A 68 19.69 11.67 8.04
N PHE A 69 19.49 12.99 8.00
CA PHE A 69 18.45 13.60 7.15
C PHE A 69 18.73 13.36 5.66
N ALA A 70 19.97 13.45 5.22
CA ALA A 70 20.33 13.16 3.83
C ALA A 70 20.09 11.68 3.47
N ILE A 71 20.47 10.75 4.33
CA ILE A 71 20.23 9.32 4.16
C ILE A 71 18.71 9.04 4.13
N ALA A 72 17.97 9.60 5.10
CA ALA A 72 16.51 9.43 5.19
C ALA A 72 15.81 9.98 3.95
N LEU A 73 16.20 11.18 3.47
CA LEU A 73 15.64 11.75 2.25
C LEU A 73 15.91 10.87 1.03
N GLY A 74 17.11 10.33 0.88
CA GLY A 74 17.45 9.40 -0.20
C GLY A 74 16.54 8.17 -0.22
N GLN A 75 16.21 7.61 0.96
CA GLN A 75 15.27 6.49 1.09
C GLN A 75 13.82 6.90 0.74
N VAL A 76 13.36 8.06 1.21
CA VAL A 76 12.04 8.61 0.88
C VAL A 76 11.92 8.84 -0.61
N LEU A 77 12.92 9.47 -1.23
CA LEU A 77 12.95 9.73 -2.67
C LEU A 77 12.85 8.44 -3.48
N THR A 78 13.59 7.39 -3.09
CA THR A 78 13.51 6.07 -3.75
C THR A 78 12.12 5.46 -3.64
N ARG A 79 11.46 5.57 -2.48
CA ARG A 79 10.09 5.07 -2.27
C ARG A 79 9.07 5.87 -3.10
N VAL A 80 9.13 7.20 -3.02
CA VAL A 80 8.17 8.11 -3.69
C VAL A 80 8.35 8.08 -5.21
N ALA A 81 9.58 7.90 -5.70
CA ALA A 81 9.87 7.74 -7.13
C ALA A 81 9.57 6.32 -7.65
N GLY A 82 9.03 5.44 -6.80
CA GLY A 82 8.65 4.09 -7.22
C GLY A 82 9.84 3.19 -7.55
N GLY A 83 10.95 3.34 -6.82
CA GLY A 83 12.16 2.52 -6.99
C GLY A 83 13.07 2.96 -8.13
N GLN A 84 12.81 4.11 -8.76
CA GLN A 84 13.72 4.66 -9.77
C GLN A 84 15.03 5.14 -9.12
N ASP A 85 16.14 4.91 -9.80
CA ASP A 85 17.43 5.47 -9.37
C ASP A 85 17.52 6.96 -9.74
N LEU A 86 17.42 7.81 -8.74
CA LEU A 86 17.50 9.26 -8.88
C LEU A 86 18.93 9.79 -8.73
N ARG A 87 19.93 8.96 -8.40
CA ARG A 87 21.29 9.39 -8.11
C ARG A 87 21.97 10.07 -9.29
N SER A 88 21.60 9.68 -10.51
CA SER A 88 22.11 10.27 -11.75
C SER A 88 21.41 11.56 -12.16
N LYS A 89 20.36 11.98 -11.45
CA LYS A 89 19.60 13.21 -11.80
C LYS A 89 20.31 14.46 -11.30
N SER A 90 20.38 15.47 -12.17
CA SER A 90 20.89 16.79 -11.82
C SER A 90 20.11 17.37 -10.63
N GLY A 91 20.81 17.90 -9.62
CA GLY A 91 20.22 18.44 -8.40
C GLY A 91 19.91 17.42 -7.30
N TYR A 92 20.15 16.12 -7.51
CA TYR A 92 19.92 15.10 -6.48
C TYR A 92 20.88 15.29 -5.28
N ALA A 93 22.17 15.50 -5.54
CA ALA A 93 23.16 15.72 -4.48
C ALA A 93 22.84 16.99 -3.66
N ASP A 94 22.49 18.09 -4.33
CA ASP A 94 22.11 19.34 -3.68
C ASP A 94 20.86 19.17 -2.81
N ALA A 95 19.90 18.38 -3.28
CA ALA A 95 18.69 18.07 -2.52
C ALA A 95 19.00 17.30 -1.23
N LEU A 96 19.93 16.36 -1.26
CA LEU A 96 20.37 15.63 -0.05
C LEU A 96 21.04 16.57 0.95
N GLN A 97 21.89 17.50 0.50
CA GLN A 97 22.50 18.51 1.37
C GLN A 97 21.44 19.42 2.00
N GLY A 98 20.38 19.75 1.26
CA GLY A 98 19.26 20.56 1.73
C GLY A 98 18.17 19.79 2.46
N ALA A 99 18.35 18.51 2.81
CA ALA A 99 17.33 17.63 3.35
C ALA A 99 16.63 18.17 4.60
N GLY A 100 17.39 18.84 5.48
CA GLY A 100 16.86 19.41 6.73
C GLY A 100 15.72 20.42 6.54
N ALA A 101 15.70 21.15 5.41
CA ALA A 101 14.64 22.11 5.10
C ALA A 101 13.28 21.46 4.77
N MET A 102 13.27 20.16 4.49
CA MET A 102 12.06 19.39 4.17
C MET A 102 11.58 18.53 5.33
N VAL A 103 12.32 18.52 6.47
CA VAL A 103 11.94 17.77 7.66
C VAL A 103 10.84 18.50 8.41
N GLN A 104 9.69 17.83 8.55
CA GLN A 104 8.56 18.34 9.35
C GLN A 104 8.75 18.04 10.83
N LYS A 105 9.23 16.85 11.15
CA LYS A 105 9.45 16.39 12.54
C LYS A 105 10.55 15.34 12.56
N PHE A 106 11.32 15.30 13.65
CA PHE A 106 12.25 14.20 13.91
C PHE A 106 12.25 13.82 15.39
N GLN A 107 12.61 12.57 15.69
CA GLN A 107 12.68 12.06 17.06
C GLN A 107 13.80 11.02 17.19
N TYR A 108 14.61 11.16 18.24
CA TYR A 108 15.59 10.15 18.61
C TYR A 108 14.93 9.01 19.38
N GLN A 109 15.29 7.79 19.03
CA GLN A 109 14.79 6.56 19.66
C GLN A 109 15.99 5.70 20.08
N ARG A 110 15.92 5.14 21.29
CA ARG A 110 16.87 4.10 21.71
C ARG A 110 16.36 2.76 21.22
N VAL A 111 17.22 2.04 20.50
CA VAL A 111 16.92 0.70 19.98
C VAL A 111 17.97 -0.29 20.53
N PRO A 112 17.66 -1.60 20.59
CA PRO A 112 18.68 -2.60 20.91
C PRO A 112 19.85 -2.46 19.93
N GLY A 113 21.06 -2.12 20.45
CA GLY A 113 22.27 -1.91 19.63
C GLY A 113 22.64 -0.46 19.35
N GLY A 114 21.89 0.57 19.85
CA GLY A 114 22.30 1.96 19.68
C GLY A 114 21.17 2.98 19.69
N MET A 115 21.35 4.02 18.91
CA MET A 115 20.38 5.10 18.75
C MET A 115 19.93 5.18 17.29
N SER A 116 18.68 5.55 17.08
CA SER A 116 18.12 5.81 15.76
C SER A 116 17.40 7.15 15.73
N LEU A 117 17.34 7.74 14.55
CA LEU A 117 16.61 8.96 14.29
C LEU A 117 15.42 8.63 13.39
N GLU A 118 14.21 8.81 13.89
CA GLU A 118 13.00 8.81 13.07
C GLU A 118 12.84 10.20 12.44
N VAL A 119 12.72 10.25 11.12
CA VAL A 119 12.58 11.49 10.36
C VAL A 119 11.28 11.44 9.58
N ASN A 120 10.45 12.47 9.75
CA ASN A 120 9.22 12.67 9.00
C ASN A 120 9.38 13.89 8.09
N PHE A 121 9.27 13.69 6.79
CA PHE A 121 9.37 14.74 5.79
C PHE A 121 7.99 15.32 5.42
N GLU A 122 7.96 16.59 5.06
CA GLU A 122 6.75 17.25 4.55
C GLU A 122 6.42 16.70 3.14
N PRO A 123 5.24 16.04 2.97
CA PRO A 123 4.92 15.34 1.72
C PRO A 123 4.90 16.23 0.48
N GLY A 124 4.42 17.47 0.62
CA GLY A 124 4.36 18.42 -0.49
C GLY A 124 5.75 18.89 -0.92
N ALA A 125 6.68 19.09 0.02
CA ALA A 125 8.07 19.46 -0.30
C ALA A 125 8.77 18.32 -1.05
N VAL A 126 8.62 17.08 -0.59
CA VAL A 126 9.17 15.91 -1.25
C VAL A 126 8.59 15.73 -2.65
N LYS A 127 7.28 15.86 -2.83
CA LYS A 127 6.63 15.77 -4.15
C LYS A 127 7.16 16.85 -5.12
N ARG A 128 7.30 18.09 -4.65
CA ARG A 128 7.87 19.18 -5.46
C ARG A 128 9.33 18.89 -5.86
N LEU A 129 10.12 18.34 -4.94
CA LEU A 129 11.49 17.94 -5.22
C LEU A 129 11.55 16.83 -6.27
N VAL A 130 10.76 15.78 -6.14
CA VAL A 130 10.68 14.66 -7.11
C VAL A 130 10.31 15.19 -8.49
N ALA A 131 9.33 16.09 -8.58
CA ALA A 131 8.97 16.74 -9.84
C ALA A 131 10.12 17.59 -10.42
N LYS A 132 10.87 18.32 -9.57
CA LYS A 132 12.05 19.12 -9.98
C LYS A 132 13.18 18.23 -10.50
N LEU A 133 13.35 17.03 -9.96
CA LEU A 133 14.31 16.04 -10.45
C LEU A 133 13.89 15.37 -11.78
N GLY A 134 12.79 15.84 -12.39
CA GLY A 134 12.31 15.34 -13.67
C GLY A 134 11.66 13.97 -13.60
N VAL A 135 11.28 13.55 -12.39
CA VAL A 135 10.42 12.37 -12.18
C VAL A 135 9.03 12.91 -11.89
N PRO A 136 8.01 12.57 -12.69
CA PRO A 136 6.64 12.85 -12.29
C PRO A 136 6.45 12.25 -10.90
N ALA A 137 6.02 13.07 -9.94
CA ALA A 137 5.70 12.53 -8.61
C ALA A 137 4.71 11.39 -8.86
N ALA A 138 5.14 10.16 -8.58
CA ALA A 138 4.25 9.03 -8.69
C ALA A 138 3.09 9.35 -7.75
N SER A 139 1.91 9.58 -8.30
CA SER A 139 0.68 9.50 -7.52
C SER A 139 0.82 8.24 -6.69
N ALA A 140 0.51 8.30 -5.40
CA ALA A 140 0.67 7.12 -4.54
C ALA A 140 0.09 5.93 -5.30
N LYS A 141 0.97 5.00 -5.69
CA LYS A 141 0.54 3.87 -6.52
C LYS A 141 -0.58 3.18 -5.77
N PRO A 142 -1.72 2.93 -6.41
CA PRO A 142 -2.80 2.23 -5.74
C PRO A 142 -2.27 0.88 -5.24
N PRO A 143 -2.77 0.36 -4.11
CA PRO A 143 -2.35 -0.92 -3.59
C PRO A 143 -2.72 -2.05 -4.55
N VAL A 144 -1.95 -3.11 -4.57
CA VAL A 144 -2.30 -4.33 -5.31
C VAL A 144 -3.16 -5.21 -4.41
N LEU A 145 -4.39 -5.50 -4.82
CA LEU A 145 -5.24 -6.47 -4.11
C LEU A 145 -4.71 -7.89 -4.34
N LEU A 146 -4.48 -8.63 -3.27
CA LEU A 146 -3.97 -10.00 -3.31
C LEU A 146 -5.12 -11.01 -3.16
N LEU A 147 -5.42 -11.77 -4.20
CA LEU A 147 -6.44 -12.83 -4.22
C LEU A 147 -5.76 -14.16 -4.49
N VAL A 148 -5.19 -14.78 -3.46
CA VAL A 148 -4.43 -16.03 -3.58
C VAL A 148 -5.20 -17.17 -2.92
N ARG A 149 -5.35 -18.29 -3.62
CA ARG A 149 -5.98 -19.52 -3.13
C ARG A 149 -4.94 -20.59 -2.87
N GLY A 150 -5.11 -21.29 -1.75
CA GLY A 150 -4.36 -22.50 -1.43
C GLY A 150 -4.86 -23.72 -2.20
N SER A 151 -4.25 -24.86 -1.92
CA SER A 151 -4.62 -26.16 -2.49
C SER A 151 -6.04 -26.61 -2.10
N ASP A 152 -6.56 -26.12 -0.98
CA ASP A 152 -7.93 -26.32 -0.50
C ASP A 152 -8.97 -25.43 -1.19
N GLY A 153 -8.53 -24.53 -2.07
CA GLY A 153 -9.37 -23.56 -2.76
C GLY A 153 -9.80 -22.36 -1.91
N VAL A 154 -9.37 -22.28 -0.65
CA VAL A 154 -9.66 -21.15 0.25
C VAL A 154 -8.73 -19.97 -0.06
N LEU A 155 -9.27 -18.75 0.02
CA LEU A 155 -8.45 -17.54 -0.09
C LEU A 155 -7.54 -17.42 1.13
N PHE A 156 -6.29 -17.13 0.87
CA PHE A 156 -5.33 -16.82 1.92
C PHE A 156 -5.67 -15.51 2.61
N ASP A 157 -5.55 -15.51 3.92
CA ASP A 157 -5.66 -14.32 4.74
C ASP A 157 -4.36 -13.50 4.73
N GLN A 158 -4.35 -12.39 5.44
CA GLN A 158 -3.18 -11.52 5.58
C GLN A 158 -1.97 -12.26 6.17
N SER A 159 -2.18 -13.18 7.10
CA SER A 159 -1.10 -13.90 7.77
C SER A 159 -0.36 -14.83 6.83
N ALA A 160 -1.08 -15.56 6.00
CA ALA A 160 -0.52 -16.45 4.98
C ALA A 160 0.24 -15.67 3.90
N LEU A 161 -0.19 -14.44 3.56
CA LEU A 161 0.41 -13.62 2.51
C LEU A 161 1.57 -12.72 3.00
N THR A 162 1.96 -12.82 4.28
CA THR A 162 2.99 -11.95 4.88
C THR A 162 4.30 -11.97 4.09
N ARG A 163 4.73 -13.12 3.59
CA ARG A 163 5.98 -13.25 2.83
C ARG A 163 5.94 -12.52 1.50
N LEU A 164 4.86 -12.63 0.76
CA LEU A 164 4.65 -11.90 -0.50
C LEU A 164 4.60 -10.40 -0.24
N ALA A 165 3.79 -9.99 0.73
CA ALA A 165 3.61 -8.59 1.11
C ALA A 165 4.91 -7.92 1.54
N ALA A 166 5.73 -8.60 2.37
CA ALA A 166 7.02 -8.08 2.81
C ALA A 166 7.97 -7.80 1.63
N VAL A 167 8.03 -8.71 0.65
CA VAL A 167 8.86 -8.53 -0.55
C VAL A 167 8.35 -7.38 -1.43
N ALA A 168 7.03 -7.24 -1.58
CA ALA A 168 6.40 -6.19 -2.37
C ALA A 168 6.59 -4.81 -1.73
N THR A 169 6.31 -4.68 -0.43
CA THR A 169 6.39 -3.41 0.30
C THR A 169 7.81 -2.92 0.47
N ALA A 170 8.79 -3.81 0.68
CA ALA A 170 10.20 -3.44 0.73
C ALA A 170 10.68 -2.74 -0.55
N ARG A 171 9.97 -2.92 -1.67
CA ARG A 171 10.27 -2.32 -2.98
C ARG A 171 9.25 -1.27 -3.41
N GLY A 172 8.46 -0.73 -2.47
CA GLY A 172 7.55 0.38 -2.72
C GLY A 172 6.23 0.01 -3.42
N THR A 173 5.81 -1.27 -3.37
CA THR A 173 4.51 -1.71 -3.84
C THR A 173 3.64 -2.02 -2.63
N SER A 174 2.62 -1.18 -2.35
CA SER A 174 1.64 -1.43 -1.31
C SER A 174 0.66 -2.53 -1.74
N VAL A 175 0.16 -3.29 -0.77
CA VAL A 175 -0.78 -4.38 -0.99
C VAL A 175 -2.04 -4.20 -0.16
N ALA A 176 -3.16 -4.74 -0.66
CA ALA A 176 -4.43 -4.85 0.04
C ALA A 176 -4.85 -6.32 0.10
N TYR A 177 -5.69 -6.66 1.06
CA TYR A 177 -6.18 -8.02 1.27
C TYR A 177 -7.69 -8.07 1.13
N PRO A 178 -8.27 -9.20 0.66
CA PRO A 178 -9.72 -9.36 0.62
C PRO A 178 -10.27 -9.38 2.06
N GLN A 179 -11.51 -8.91 2.20
CA GLN A 179 -12.21 -9.05 3.48
C GLN A 179 -12.69 -10.52 3.65
N ALA A 180 -12.67 -11.02 4.88
CA ALA A 180 -12.88 -12.44 5.19
C ALA A 180 -14.26 -12.99 4.79
N ASP A 181 -15.26 -12.12 4.66
CA ASP A 181 -16.65 -12.43 4.33
C ASP A 181 -16.99 -12.28 2.83
N GLU A 182 -15.98 -12.01 2.00
CA GLU A 182 -16.20 -11.66 0.60
C GLU A 182 -16.04 -12.85 -0.35
N ALA A 183 -17.13 -13.16 -1.07
CA ALA A 183 -17.10 -14.10 -2.19
C ALA A 183 -16.61 -13.43 -3.47
N VAL A 184 -15.30 -13.23 -3.63
CA VAL A 184 -14.72 -12.70 -4.86
C VAL A 184 -14.60 -13.83 -5.89
N ASP A 185 -15.20 -13.63 -7.06
CA ASP A 185 -15.00 -14.51 -8.22
C ASP A 185 -13.64 -14.25 -8.87
N THR A 186 -12.63 -14.97 -8.36
CA THR A 186 -11.24 -14.84 -8.84
C THR A 186 -11.08 -15.21 -10.31
N GLY A 187 -11.97 -16.06 -10.87
CA GLY A 187 -11.95 -16.44 -12.28
C GLY A 187 -12.35 -15.27 -13.18
N LYS A 188 -13.43 -14.56 -12.83
CA LYS A 188 -13.86 -13.36 -13.56
C LYS A 188 -12.80 -12.25 -13.46
N VAL A 189 -12.24 -12.05 -12.27
CA VAL A 189 -11.17 -11.06 -12.07
C VAL A 189 -9.95 -11.40 -12.93
N ALA A 190 -9.50 -12.67 -12.95
CA ALA A 190 -8.37 -13.11 -13.76
C ALA A 190 -8.63 -12.99 -15.27
N ALA A 191 -9.90 -13.12 -15.69
CA ALA A 191 -10.32 -12.90 -17.07
C ALA A 191 -10.43 -11.41 -17.45
N GLY A 192 -10.29 -10.48 -16.48
CA GLY A 192 -10.42 -9.04 -16.72
C GLY A 192 -11.87 -8.59 -16.90
N ASP A 193 -12.85 -9.31 -16.31
CA ASP A 193 -14.27 -8.97 -16.42
C ASP A 193 -14.54 -7.55 -15.87
N PRO A 194 -15.13 -6.66 -16.68
CA PRO A 194 -15.28 -5.25 -16.29
C PRO A 194 -16.14 -5.05 -15.03
N ALA A 195 -17.20 -5.85 -14.85
CA ALA A 195 -18.09 -5.72 -13.69
C ALA A 195 -17.37 -6.19 -12.41
N ALA A 196 -16.62 -7.29 -12.48
CA ALA A 196 -15.81 -7.76 -11.34
C ALA A 196 -14.72 -6.77 -10.95
N LEU A 197 -14.07 -6.15 -11.93
CA LEU A 197 -13.04 -5.12 -11.69
C LEU A 197 -13.64 -3.82 -11.15
N ALA A 198 -14.81 -3.41 -11.61
CA ALA A 198 -15.53 -2.24 -11.09
C ALA A 198 -15.91 -2.45 -9.61
N ALA A 199 -16.41 -3.62 -9.24
CA ALA A 199 -16.72 -3.95 -7.85
C ALA A 199 -15.48 -3.90 -6.95
N ILE A 200 -14.33 -4.42 -7.42
CA ILE A 200 -13.04 -4.31 -6.71
C ILE A 200 -12.64 -2.84 -6.55
N ASN A 201 -12.77 -2.03 -7.60
CA ASN A 201 -12.41 -0.63 -7.51
C ASN A 201 -13.26 0.15 -6.52
N GLN A 202 -14.56 -0.07 -6.52
CA GLN A 202 -15.48 0.57 -5.55
C GLN A 202 -15.06 0.29 -4.10
N ARG A 203 -14.60 -0.92 -3.83
CA ARG A 203 -14.29 -1.36 -2.46
C ARG A 203 -12.86 -1.09 -2.03
N TYR A 204 -11.90 -1.36 -2.89
CA TYR A 204 -10.46 -1.31 -2.58
C TYR A 204 -9.74 -0.11 -3.19
N HIS A 205 -10.43 0.71 -3.97
CA HIS A 205 -9.89 1.88 -4.67
C HIS A 205 -8.63 1.56 -5.49
N THR A 206 -8.66 0.39 -6.16
CA THR A 206 -7.55 -0.07 -7.02
C THR A 206 -8.07 -0.82 -8.24
N GLY A 207 -7.32 -0.70 -9.34
CA GLY A 207 -7.45 -1.53 -10.54
C GLY A 207 -6.31 -2.54 -10.69
N LEU A 208 -5.46 -2.68 -9.65
CA LEU A 208 -4.34 -3.60 -9.63
C LEU A 208 -4.71 -4.82 -8.79
N VAL A 209 -4.74 -6.00 -9.41
CA VAL A 209 -5.10 -7.24 -8.71
C VAL A 209 -4.09 -8.33 -9.06
N LEU A 210 -3.59 -9.03 -8.05
CA LEU A 210 -2.85 -10.26 -8.21
C LEU A 210 -3.76 -11.43 -7.84
N VAL A 211 -4.12 -12.24 -8.81
CA VAL A 211 -4.82 -13.52 -8.61
C VAL A 211 -3.79 -14.64 -8.61
N GLY A 212 -3.85 -15.52 -7.62
CA GLY A 212 -2.96 -16.66 -7.49
C GLY A 212 -3.70 -17.94 -7.13
N SER A 213 -3.21 -19.07 -7.63
CA SER A 213 -3.59 -20.41 -7.15
C SER A 213 -2.34 -21.22 -6.89
N MET A 214 -2.28 -21.90 -5.76
CA MET A 214 -1.12 -22.69 -5.34
C MET A 214 -1.56 -24.13 -5.10
N HIS A 215 -0.83 -25.08 -5.70
CA HIS A 215 -1.10 -26.50 -5.55
C HIS A 215 0.18 -27.31 -5.79
N ASP A 216 0.52 -28.24 -4.90
CA ASP A 216 1.61 -29.22 -5.03
C ASP A 216 2.96 -28.62 -5.49
N GLY A 217 3.39 -27.55 -4.81
CA GLY A 217 4.67 -26.88 -5.13
C GLY A 217 4.68 -26.11 -6.45
N ARG A 218 3.51 -25.89 -7.03
CA ARG A 218 3.31 -25.08 -8.22
C ARG A 218 2.38 -23.92 -7.92
N ALA A 219 2.59 -22.80 -8.60
CA ALA A 219 1.71 -21.66 -8.50
C ALA A 219 1.41 -21.11 -9.90
N GLN A 220 0.17 -20.70 -10.10
CA GLN A 220 -0.29 -19.94 -11.27
C GLN A 220 -0.66 -18.55 -10.80
N TRP A 221 -0.16 -17.55 -11.48
CA TRP A 221 -0.34 -16.15 -11.15
C TRP A 221 -0.92 -15.39 -12.32
N THR A 222 -1.85 -14.49 -12.03
CA THR A 222 -2.40 -13.54 -13.00
C THR A 222 -2.37 -12.16 -12.39
N PHE A 223 -1.59 -11.25 -12.94
CA PHE A 223 -1.63 -9.84 -12.57
C PHE A 223 -2.56 -9.10 -13.53
N VAL A 224 -3.61 -8.51 -12.98
CA VAL A 224 -4.59 -7.72 -13.73
C VAL A 224 -4.36 -6.25 -13.42
N SER A 225 -4.27 -5.45 -14.47
CA SER A 225 -4.15 -4.01 -14.36
C SER A 225 -4.95 -3.36 -15.47
N GLY A 226 -5.97 -2.57 -15.09
CA GLY A 226 -6.83 -1.88 -16.04
C GLY A 226 -7.49 -2.78 -17.08
N GLY A 227 -7.90 -3.98 -16.70
CA GLY A 227 -8.52 -4.96 -17.61
C GLY A 227 -7.53 -5.83 -18.40
N LYS A 228 -6.23 -5.51 -18.42
CA LYS A 228 -5.19 -6.34 -19.04
C LYS A 228 -4.64 -7.36 -18.06
N ALA A 229 -4.65 -8.64 -18.44
CA ALA A 229 -4.13 -9.75 -17.63
C ALA A 229 -2.75 -10.20 -18.12
N GLN A 230 -1.80 -10.39 -17.19
CA GLN A 230 -0.49 -10.97 -17.44
C GLN A 230 -0.33 -12.23 -16.59
N GLN A 231 -0.14 -13.37 -17.23
CA GLN A 231 -0.04 -14.67 -16.57
C GLN A 231 1.40 -15.15 -16.50
N TRP A 232 1.71 -15.91 -15.45
CA TRP A 232 2.94 -16.69 -15.33
C TRP A 232 2.76 -17.83 -14.34
N SER A 233 3.64 -18.81 -14.41
CA SER A 233 3.71 -19.92 -13.47
C SER A 233 5.03 -19.90 -12.70
N ALA A 234 5.03 -20.48 -11.53
CA ALA A 234 6.21 -20.67 -10.69
C ALA A 234 6.21 -22.09 -10.11
N GLN A 235 7.39 -22.62 -9.80
CA GLN A 235 7.59 -23.87 -9.07
C GLN A 235 8.54 -23.59 -7.91
N GLY A 236 8.28 -24.19 -6.76
CA GLY A 236 9.07 -24.00 -5.56
C GLY A 236 8.93 -25.16 -4.58
N SER A 237 9.94 -25.37 -3.76
CA SER A 237 9.97 -26.43 -2.75
C SER A 237 9.10 -26.13 -1.52
N THR A 238 8.77 -24.86 -1.30
CA THR A 238 7.96 -24.38 -0.18
C THR A 238 7.00 -23.29 -0.65
N GLU A 239 5.88 -23.17 0.07
CA GLU A 239 4.89 -22.12 -0.13
C GLU A 239 5.51 -20.72 0.04
N ASP A 240 6.32 -20.52 1.08
CA ASP A 240 7.05 -19.27 1.32
C ASP A 240 7.96 -18.87 0.15
N ALA A 241 8.62 -19.83 -0.49
CA ALA A 241 9.47 -19.57 -1.64
C ALA A 241 8.64 -19.09 -2.85
N LEU A 242 7.48 -19.73 -3.09
CA LEU A 242 6.54 -19.33 -4.14
C LEU A 242 5.95 -17.95 -3.89
N LEU A 243 5.57 -17.63 -2.66
CA LEU A 243 5.05 -16.32 -2.27
C LEU A 243 6.11 -15.22 -2.40
N ALA A 244 7.36 -15.50 -1.99
CA ALA A 244 8.46 -14.56 -2.15
C ALA A 244 8.78 -14.29 -3.64
N ASP A 245 8.73 -15.33 -4.47
CA ASP A 245 8.93 -15.21 -5.91
C ASP A 245 7.82 -14.40 -6.57
N ALA A 246 6.57 -14.67 -6.20
CA ALA A 246 5.41 -13.90 -6.63
C ALA A 246 5.56 -12.42 -6.28
N GLY A 247 6.01 -12.09 -5.06
CA GLY A 247 6.28 -10.71 -4.64
C GLY A 247 7.34 -10.02 -5.52
N ARG A 248 8.43 -10.71 -5.87
CA ARG A 248 9.46 -10.18 -6.79
C ARG A 248 8.90 -9.95 -8.19
N ALA A 249 8.18 -10.94 -8.72
CA ALA A 249 7.59 -10.88 -10.05
C ALA A 249 6.51 -9.80 -10.15
N LEU A 250 5.71 -9.62 -9.10
CA LEU A 250 4.70 -8.56 -8.99
C LEU A 250 5.35 -7.17 -9.08
N VAL A 251 6.36 -6.90 -8.24
CA VAL A 251 7.07 -5.60 -8.24
C VAL A 251 7.63 -5.28 -9.63
N GLN A 252 8.23 -6.26 -10.28
CA GLN A 252 8.79 -6.08 -11.63
C GLN A 252 7.70 -5.72 -12.64
N ARG A 253 6.51 -6.35 -12.58
CA ARG A 253 5.38 -6.10 -13.50
C ARG A 253 4.74 -4.75 -13.23
N VAL A 254 4.48 -4.43 -11.96
CA VAL A 254 3.99 -3.10 -11.55
C VAL A 254 4.97 -2.02 -12.00
N GLY A 255 6.28 -2.25 -11.80
CA GLY A 255 7.32 -1.33 -12.24
C GLY A 255 7.35 -1.12 -13.76
N LYS A 256 7.31 -2.19 -14.55
CA LYS A 256 7.26 -2.08 -16.01
C LYS A 256 6.03 -1.35 -16.52
N GLN A 257 4.89 -1.51 -15.86
CA GLN A 257 3.62 -0.96 -16.30
C GLN A 257 3.41 0.50 -15.85
N LEU A 258 3.85 0.85 -14.64
CA LEU A 258 3.63 2.17 -14.05
C LEU A 258 4.86 3.08 -14.07
N ASN A 259 6.06 2.55 -14.36
CA ASN A 259 7.32 3.32 -14.37
C ASN A 259 7.81 3.62 -15.81
N VAL A 260 6.91 3.74 -16.77
CA VAL A 260 7.31 4.17 -18.12
C VAL A 260 7.69 5.65 -18.06
N VAL A 261 8.98 5.91 -17.81
CA VAL A 261 9.52 7.27 -17.81
C VAL A 261 10.00 7.64 -19.21
N GLY A 262 9.26 8.50 -19.86
CA GLY A 262 9.71 9.20 -21.06
C GLY A 262 10.05 10.65 -20.70
N ALA A 263 11.22 11.12 -21.09
CA ALA A 263 11.59 12.54 -20.99
C ALA A 263 10.90 13.41 -22.06
N SER A 264 10.14 12.81 -22.96
CA SER A 264 9.45 13.47 -24.08
C SER A 264 7.97 13.67 -23.76
N VAL A 265 7.47 14.86 -24.09
CA VAL A 265 6.04 15.11 -24.13
C VAL A 265 5.45 14.28 -25.26
N SER A 266 4.51 13.41 -24.93
CA SER A 266 3.71 12.65 -25.89
C SER A 266 2.37 13.34 -26.09
N GLU A 267 1.92 13.41 -27.32
CA GLU A 267 0.60 13.92 -27.67
C GLU A 267 -0.17 12.85 -28.44
N GLY A 268 -1.45 12.69 -28.14
CA GLY A 268 -2.30 11.76 -28.86
C GLY A 268 -3.76 11.88 -28.47
N LYS A 269 -4.56 10.98 -29.03
CA LYS A 269 -6.01 10.97 -28.89
C LYS A 269 -6.46 9.78 -28.08
N PHE A 270 -7.23 10.06 -27.04
CA PHE A 270 -7.89 9.06 -26.21
C PHE A 270 -9.37 9.04 -26.54
N TRP A 271 -9.88 7.86 -26.84
CA TRP A 271 -11.32 7.60 -26.83
C TRP A 271 -11.68 7.04 -25.44
N VAL A 272 -12.72 7.60 -24.82
CA VAL A 272 -13.25 7.07 -23.56
C VAL A 272 -14.75 6.83 -23.73
N GLY A 273 -15.14 5.55 -23.75
CA GLY A 273 -16.54 5.10 -23.79
C GLY A 273 -17.10 4.82 -22.41
N GLY A 274 -18.42 4.53 -22.32
CA GLY A 274 -19.11 4.20 -21.08
C GLY A 274 -19.48 5.41 -20.23
N LEU A 275 -19.63 6.58 -20.84
CA LEU A 275 -20.08 7.82 -20.18
C LEU A 275 -21.59 7.97 -20.34
N HIS A 276 -22.33 7.73 -19.28
CA HIS A 276 -23.80 7.75 -19.33
C HIS A 276 -24.41 9.04 -18.78
N SER A 277 -23.59 9.93 -18.22
CA SER A 277 -24.04 11.20 -17.64
C SER A 277 -23.04 12.32 -17.80
N ALA A 278 -23.52 13.56 -17.67
CA ALA A 278 -22.63 14.74 -17.59
C ALA A 278 -21.70 14.68 -16.35
N LEU A 279 -22.12 13.99 -15.29
CA LEU A 279 -21.30 13.78 -14.11
C LEU A 279 -20.13 12.85 -14.39
N ASP A 280 -20.35 11.76 -15.16
CA ASP A 280 -19.27 10.85 -15.58
C ASP A 280 -18.22 11.60 -16.38
N TYR A 281 -18.66 12.43 -17.31
CA TYR A 281 -17.78 13.29 -18.10
C TYR A 281 -16.98 14.27 -17.22
N ALA A 282 -17.62 14.93 -16.25
CA ALA A 282 -16.95 15.83 -15.33
C ALA A 282 -15.92 15.08 -14.45
N ASN A 283 -16.28 13.88 -13.96
CA ASN A 283 -15.40 13.02 -13.19
C ASN A 283 -14.21 12.51 -14.02
N LEU A 284 -14.44 12.15 -15.29
CA LEU A 284 -13.39 11.77 -16.21
C LEU A 284 -12.37 12.91 -16.38
N LEU A 285 -12.82 14.13 -16.69
CA LEU A 285 -11.94 15.28 -16.87
C LEU A 285 -11.19 15.61 -15.56
N SER A 286 -11.85 15.50 -14.41
CA SER A 286 -11.24 15.68 -13.10
C SER A 286 -10.15 14.65 -12.86
N THR A 287 -10.42 13.37 -13.15
CA THR A 287 -9.47 12.26 -13.01
C THR A 287 -8.23 12.47 -13.90
N LEU A 288 -8.44 12.83 -15.17
CA LEU A 288 -7.34 13.09 -16.10
C LEU A 288 -6.49 14.29 -15.66
N ARG A 289 -7.11 15.38 -15.22
CA ARG A 289 -6.40 16.60 -14.78
C ARG A 289 -5.68 16.42 -13.44
N ALA A 290 -6.14 15.49 -12.61
CA ALA A 290 -5.50 15.16 -11.33
C ALA A 290 -4.23 14.30 -11.50
N ASP A 291 -4.07 13.62 -12.65
CA ASP A 291 -2.88 12.81 -12.92
C ASP A 291 -1.68 13.75 -13.23
N PRO A 292 -0.58 13.67 -12.48
CA PRO A 292 0.59 14.55 -12.65
C PRO A 292 1.31 14.35 -13.98
N ALA A 293 1.09 13.23 -14.67
CA ALA A 293 1.64 12.98 -15.99
C ALA A 293 0.87 13.70 -17.10
N VAL A 294 -0.37 14.10 -16.85
CA VAL A 294 -1.21 14.82 -17.81
C VAL A 294 -0.86 16.32 -17.80
N ARG A 295 -0.45 16.84 -18.93
CA ARG A 295 -0.11 18.26 -19.11
C ARG A 295 -1.29 19.07 -19.61
N ARG A 296 -2.04 18.51 -20.57
CA ARG A 296 -3.21 19.16 -21.17
C ARG A 296 -4.22 18.09 -21.59
N VAL A 297 -5.47 18.41 -21.42
CA VAL A 297 -6.62 17.66 -21.96
C VAL A 297 -7.57 18.61 -22.63
N ALA A 298 -7.98 18.31 -23.86
CA ALA A 298 -9.00 19.03 -24.60
C ALA A 298 -9.97 18.04 -25.24
N THR A 299 -11.26 18.35 -25.20
CA THR A 299 -12.30 17.55 -25.87
C THR A 299 -12.33 17.91 -27.34
N LEU A 300 -12.23 16.89 -28.19
CA LEU A 300 -12.31 17.02 -29.65
C LEU A 300 -13.72 16.78 -30.18
N GLY A 301 -14.48 15.91 -29.53
CA GLY A 301 -15.85 15.57 -29.89
C GLY A 301 -16.44 14.51 -28.99
N GLY A 302 -17.74 14.27 -29.10
CA GLY A 302 -18.44 13.19 -28.43
C GLY A 302 -19.30 12.46 -29.45
N GLN A 303 -19.44 11.15 -29.30
CA GLN A 303 -20.32 10.31 -30.08
C GLN A 303 -20.82 9.15 -29.19
N ASP A 304 -22.11 8.83 -29.31
CA ASP A 304 -22.76 7.78 -28.53
C ASP A 304 -22.55 7.96 -27.01
N ASP A 305 -21.96 6.97 -26.35
CA ASP A 305 -21.63 6.96 -24.93
C ASP A 305 -20.15 7.34 -24.64
N GLY A 306 -19.45 7.95 -25.60
CA GLY A 306 -18.03 8.22 -25.46
C GLY A 306 -17.59 9.60 -25.93
N VAL A 307 -16.35 9.93 -25.61
CA VAL A 307 -15.71 11.20 -25.92
C VAL A 307 -14.30 10.99 -26.47
N LEU A 308 -13.97 11.74 -27.51
CA LEU A 308 -12.62 11.82 -28.06
C LEU A 308 -11.89 13.01 -27.42
N LEU A 309 -10.76 12.74 -26.81
CA LEU A 309 -9.92 13.71 -26.10
C LEU A 309 -8.55 13.83 -26.76
N SER A 310 -8.03 15.04 -26.94
CA SER A 310 -6.60 15.28 -27.16
C SER A 310 -5.91 15.33 -25.81
N VAL A 311 -4.86 14.56 -25.63
CA VAL A 311 -4.11 14.46 -24.38
C VAL A 311 -2.63 14.70 -24.65
N GLN A 312 -2.03 15.64 -23.90
CA GLN A 312 -0.59 15.83 -23.83
C GLN A 312 -0.09 15.31 -22.48
N ALA A 313 0.90 14.45 -22.50
CA ALA A 313 1.43 13.79 -21.31
C ALA A 313 2.95 13.80 -21.22
N ALA A 314 3.47 13.73 -20.01
CA ALA A 314 4.90 13.53 -19.73
C ALA A 314 5.32 12.04 -19.78
N LEU A 315 4.41 11.16 -20.21
CA LEU A 315 4.61 9.73 -20.37
C LEU A 315 4.20 9.32 -21.78
N PRO A 316 4.74 8.22 -22.35
CA PRO A 316 4.16 7.58 -23.53
C PRO A 316 2.67 7.27 -23.29
N LEU A 317 1.85 7.36 -24.33
CA LEU A 317 0.38 7.25 -24.22
C LEU A 317 -0.05 5.92 -23.58
N ASP A 318 0.61 4.81 -23.91
CA ASP A 318 0.35 3.51 -23.30
C ASP A 318 0.68 3.50 -21.80
N GLY A 319 1.76 4.16 -21.41
CA GLY A 319 2.16 4.30 -20.00
C GLY A 319 1.18 5.16 -19.22
N LEU A 320 0.68 6.24 -19.81
CA LEU A 320 -0.37 7.07 -19.23
C LEU A 320 -1.67 6.26 -19.08
N ALA A 321 -2.09 5.56 -20.13
CA ALA A 321 -3.28 4.71 -20.09
C ALA A 321 -3.19 3.66 -18.98
N ALA A 322 -2.02 3.03 -18.82
CA ALA A 322 -1.79 2.07 -17.75
C ALA A 322 -1.83 2.72 -16.35
N SER A 323 -1.28 3.93 -16.20
CA SER A 323 -1.34 4.69 -14.95
C SER A 323 -2.78 5.03 -14.55
N LEU A 324 -3.55 5.57 -15.50
CA LEU A 324 -4.95 5.93 -15.30
C LEU A 324 -5.81 4.70 -14.96
N ALA A 325 -5.56 3.57 -15.66
CA ALA A 325 -6.25 2.32 -15.43
C ALA A 325 -5.89 1.66 -14.08
N ALA A 326 -4.67 1.87 -13.59
CA ALA A 326 -4.26 1.39 -12.28
C ALA A 326 -5.09 2.02 -11.14
N GLY A 327 -5.59 3.23 -11.33
CA GLY A 327 -6.56 3.86 -10.43
C GLY A 327 -7.94 3.21 -10.42
N GLY A 328 -8.21 2.26 -11.33
CA GLY A 328 -9.41 1.42 -11.40
C GLY A 328 -10.64 2.09 -12.00
N ARG A 329 -10.64 3.41 -12.21
CA ARG A 329 -11.78 4.14 -12.81
C ARG A 329 -11.84 4.04 -14.32
N LEU A 330 -10.75 3.64 -14.95
CA LEU A 330 -10.63 3.47 -16.38
C LEU A 330 -10.13 2.07 -16.69
N LEU A 331 -10.66 1.46 -17.73
CA LEU A 331 -10.23 0.17 -18.25
C LEU A 331 -9.65 0.37 -19.64
N VAL A 332 -8.54 -0.29 -19.95
CA VAL A 332 -7.96 -0.25 -21.29
C VAL A 332 -8.67 -1.26 -22.17
N GLU A 333 -9.29 -0.80 -23.24
CA GLU A 333 -9.93 -1.68 -24.21
C GLU A 333 -8.90 -2.20 -25.24
N SER A 334 -9.08 -3.46 -25.66
CA SER A 334 -8.20 -4.09 -26.66
C SER A 334 -8.61 -3.73 -28.09
N GLN A 335 -9.87 -3.32 -28.31
CA GLN A 335 -10.35 -2.89 -29.61
C GLN A 335 -10.11 -1.39 -29.78
N PRO A 336 -9.34 -0.96 -30.77
CA PRO A 336 -9.11 0.46 -31.02
C PRO A 336 -10.36 1.12 -31.58
N HIS A 337 -10.71 2.29 -31.03
CA HIS A 337 -11.74 3.16 -31.61
C HIS A 337 -11.14 3.94 -32.78
N ALA A 338 -11.90 4.11 -33.85
CA ALA A 338 -11.46 4.86 -35.03
C ALA A 338 -11.05 6.29 -34.68
N GLY A 339 -9.85 6.68 -35.07
CA GLY A 339 -9.31 8.03 -34.81
C GLY A 339 -8.71 8.25 -33.41
N ALA A 340 -8.61 7.22 -32.59
CA ALA A 340 -7.96 7.26 -31.29
C ALA A 340 -6.67 6.41 -31.29
N ASP A 341 -5.66 6.88 -30.56
CA ASP A 341 -4.42 6.14 -30.32
C ASP A 341 -4.58 5.17 -29.15
N VAL A 342 -5.44 5.50 -28.20
CA VAL A 342 -5.76 4.68 -27.04
C VAL A 342 -7.27 4.67 -26.81
N THR A 343 -7.82 3.47 -26.55
CA THR A 343 -9.25 3.30 -26.22
C THR A 343 -9.40 2.88 -24.77
N LEU A 344 -10.19 3.62 -24.03
CA LEU A 344 -10.51 3.40 -22.63
C LEU A 344 -12.01 3.29 -22.43
N ARG A 345 -12.42 2.65 -21.35
CA ARG A 345 -13.79 2.61 -20.85
C ARG A 345 -13.86 3.18 -19.45
N TRP A 346 -14.83 4.03 -19.19
CA TRP A 346 -15.15 4.50 -17.86
C TRP A 346 -15.81 3.37 -17.08
N ALA A 347 -15.22 3.00 -15.92
CA ALA A 347 -15.77 2.02 -15.00
C ALA A 347 -16.63 2.76 -13.96
N GLN A 348 -17.90 2.38 -13.87
CA GLN A 348 -18.85 2.92 -12.88
C GLN A 348 -18.77 2.17 -11.57
#